data_67fc23660f707f9aaf01d61f8d5c0aaa
#
_entry.id   67fc23660f707f9aaf01d61f8d5c0aaa
#
_cell.length_a   1.000
_cell.length_b   1.000
_cell.length_c   1.000
_cell.angle_alpha   90.00
_cell.angle_beta   90.00
_cell.angle_gamma   90.00
#
_symmetry.space_group_name_H-M   'P 1'
#
loop_
_entity.id
_entity.type
_entity.pdbx_description
1 polymer ?
#
loop_
_entity_poly.entity_id
_entity_poly.type
_entity_poly.pdbx_seq_one_letter_code
_entity_poly.pdbx_strand_id
1 'polypeptide(L)'
;MTEKLAMRLALIDASLGTPHAQRNFQREVDAALTIYNANEGEMPPPIGDPTPVQTQDSPAQSFDGVIITGSQSSVYDDHRPWIQELSRWVEGAIADGLPILGVCWGHQLLAQILGGTVRGGSYELGYVEVNQEADDPIWNGLSDPFTVFATHSDHVVEMPPDARLLASNTTGVQAFRREQVYAVQFHPEYDLQTAEAMIHSKDLSDRALQRALDTCTEANVEAAQAATQTFDNFLEHVAATAYDAPSSAMNA
;
A
#
# COMPACT_ATOMS: atom_id res chain seq x y z
N MET A 1 27.43 7.45 -19.75
CA MET A 1 26.58 7.38 -18.55
C MET A 1 25.17 7.21 -19.07
N THR A 2 24.64 5.98 -19.05
CA THR A 2 23.23 5.72 -19.36
C THR A 2 22.39 6.31 -18.23
N GLU A 3 21.58 7.32 -18.52
CA GLU A 3 20.54 7.79 -17.61
C GLU A 3 19.70 6.59 -17.21
N LYS A 4 19.76 6.21 -15.93
CA LYS A 4 18.84 5.19 -15.38
C LYS A 4 17.44 5.78 -15.53
N LEU A 5 16.60 5.24 -16.43
CA LEU A 5 15.21 5.67 -16.51
C LEU A 5 14.62 5.58 -15.09
N ALA A 6 14.05 6.68 -14.63
CA ALA A 6 13.40 6.71 -13.33
C ALA A 6 12.24 5.70 -13.35
N MET A 7 12.19 4.82 -12.34
CA MET A 7 11.08 3.89 -12.14
C MET A 7 9.76 4.65 -12.07
N ARG A 8 8.71 4.16 -12.73
CA ARG A 8 7.42 4.83 -12.83
C ARG A 8 6.35 3.98 -12.13
N LEU A 9 5.73 4.52 -11.10
CA LEU A 9 4.66 3.85 -10.38
C LEU A 9 3.33 4.58 -10.54
N ALA A 10 2.24 3.81 -10.61
CA ALA A 10 0.91 4.34 -10.37
C ALA A 10 0.67 4.40 -8.86
N LEU A 11 0.40 5.58 -8.33
CA LEU A 11 -0.11 5.76 -6.96
C LEU A 11 -1.63 5.89 -7.02
N ILE A 12 -2.33 4.86 -6.58
CA ILE A 12 -3.79 4.88 -6.48
C ILE A 12 -4.17 5.48 -5.13
N ASP A 13 -4.60 6.73 -5.15
CA ASP A 13 -5.09 7.41 -3.96
C ASP A 13 -6.56 7.05 -3.72
N ALA A 14 -6.78 6.17 -2.75
CA ALA A 14 -8.09 5.73 -2.28
C ALA A 14 -8.59 6.55 -1.09
N SER A 15 -7.82 7.52 -0.60
CA SER A 15 -8.17 8.35 0.54
C SER A 15 -9.38 9.23 0.21
N LEU A 16 -10.25 9.46 1.21
CA LEU A 16 -11.43 10.32 1.04
C LEU A 16 -11.10 11.79 1.36
N GLY A 17 -10.09 12.35 0.67
CA GLY A 17 -9.73 13.76 0.80
C GLY A 17 -8.85 14.08 2.02
N THR A 18 -8.05 13.13 2.49
CA THR A 18 -6.97 13.44 3.43
C THR A 18 -5.78 14.07 2.68
N PRO A 19 -5.45 15.34 2.92
CA PRO A 19 -4.40 16.04 2.16
C PRO A 19 -2.99 15.49 2.41
N HIS A 20 -2.86 14.56 3.35
CA HIS A 20 -1.57 14.01 3.77
C HIS A 20 -1.14 12.76 2.98
N ALA A 21 -2.09 12.00 2.39
CA ALA A 21 -1.76 10.74 1.73
C ALA A 21 -0.74 10.95 0.60
N GLN A 22 -1.07 11.73 -0.40
CA GLN A 22 -0.19 11.99 -1.55
C GLN A 22 1.16 12.58 -1.13
N ARG A 23 1.15 13.58 -0.23
CA ARG A 23 2.38 14.20 0.31
C ARG A 23 3.30 13.15 0.93
N ASN A 24 2.76 12.24 1.74
CA ASN A 24 3.54 11.26 2.45
C ASN A 24 4.19 10.25 1.49
N PHE A 25 3.42 9.70 0.55
CA PHE A 25 3.99 8.79 -0.46
C PHE A 25 5.01 9.48 -1.37
N GLN A 26 4.76 10.74 -1.77
CA GLN A 26 5.72 11.51 -2.57
C GLN A 26 7.03 11.80 -1.82
N ARG A 27 6.99 11.87 -0.49
CA ARG A 27 8.18 12.05 0.35
C ARG A 27 8.99 10.76 0.50
N GLU A 28 8.29 9.61 0.69
CA GLU A 28 8.94 8.37 1.09
C GLU A 28 9.28 7.43 -0.08
N VAL A 29 8.65 7.60 -1.24
CA VAL A 29 8.85 6.70 -2.39
C VAL A 29 9.76 7.36 -3.41
N ASP A 30 10.99 6.83 -3.57
CA ASP A 30 11.99 7.33 -4.53
C ASP A 30 11.72 6.81 -5.95
N ALA A 31 10.56 7.19 -6.51
CA ALA A 31 10.14 6.85 -7.86
C ALA A 31 9.29 7.98 -8.49
N ALA A 32 9.14 7.97 -9.81
CA ALA A 32 8.22 8.88 -10.49
C ALA A 32 6.79 8.39 -10.29
N LEU A 33 6.01 9.09 -9.46
CA LEU A 33 4.63 8.75 -9.13
C LEU A 33 3.65 9.45 -10.08
N THR A 34 2.78 8.69 -10.75
CA THR A 34 1.57 9.21 -11.40
C THR A 34 0.39 8.91 -10.47
N ILE A 35 -0.30 9.96 -10.02
CA ILE A 35 -1.35 9.84 -9.00
C ILE A 35 -2.71 9.74 -9.68
N TYR A 36 -3.55 8.81 -9.19
CA TYR A 36 -4.94 8.61 -9.61
C TYR A 36 -5.85 8.67 -8.39
N ASN A 37 -6.75 9.65 -8.34
CA ASN A 37 -7.73 9.80 -7.26
C ASN A 37 -8.92 8.86 -7.50
N ALA A 38 -8.80 7.61 -7.07
CA ALA A 38 -9.79 6.57 -7.37
C ALA A 38 -11.19 6.92 -6.87
N ASN A 39 -11.30 7.56 -5.70
CA ASN A 39 -12.56 8.02 -5.12
C ASN A 39 -13.27 9.12 -5.94
N GLU A 40 -12.53 9.81 -6.83
CA GLU A 40 -13.03 10.81 -7.75
C GLU A 40 -13.29 10.25 -9.15
N GLY A 41 -13.06 8.93 -9.33
CA GLY A 41 -13.25 8.22 -10.60
C GLY A 41 -12.04 8.32 -11.54
N GLU A 42 -10.89 8.78 -11.06
CA GLU A 42 -9.65 8.76 -11.83
C GLU A 42 -9.00 7.38 -11.71
N MET A 43 -9.10 6.59 -12.78
CA MET A 43 -8.47 5.27 -12.85
C MET A 43 -7.27 5.30 -13.79
N PRO A 44 -6.24 4.49 -13.52
CA PRO A 44 -5.15 4.32 -14.48
C PRO A 44 -5.71 3.71 -15.78
N PRO A 45 -5.03 3.94 -16.92
CA PRO A 45 -5.41 3.31 -18.17
C PRO A 45 -5.38 1.78 -18.04
N PRO A 46 -6.19 1.05 -18.85
CA PRO A 46 -6.13 -0.40 -18.89
C PRO A 46 -4.70 -0.89 -19.17
N ILE A 47 -4.28 -1.93 -18.46
CA ILE A 47 -2.94 -2.50 -18.63
C ILE A 47 -2.91 -3.23 -19.99
N GLY A 48 -1.80 -3.06 -20.73
CA GLY A 48 -1.64 -3.70 -22.04
C GLY A 48 -2.44 -3.06 -23.18
N ASP A 49 -3.21 -1.99 -22.95
CA ASP A 49 -3.87 -1.26 -24.02
C ASP A 49 -2.86 -0.29 -24.69
N PRO A 50 -2.46 -0.55 -25.96
CA PRO A 50 -1.55 0.33 -26.68
C PRO A 50 -2.23 1.62 -27.19
N THR A 51 -3.52 1.81 -26.91
CA THR A 51 -4.21 3.05 -27.33
C THR A 51 -3.67 4.22 -26.51
N PRO A 52 -2.93 5.15 -27.14
CA PRO A 52 -2.51 6.35 -26.43
C PRO A 52 -3.75 7.14 -26.08
N VAL A 53 -4.00 7.35 -24.78
CA VAL A 53 -4.86 8.48 -24.38
C VAL A 53 -4.19 9.72 -24.97
N GLN A 54 -4.77 10.26 -26.04
CA GLN A 54 -4.23 11.41 -26.78
C GLN A 54 -4.33 12.69 -25.92
N THR A 55 -3.36 12.83 -25.01
CA THR A 55 -2.86 14.14 -24.63
C THR A 55 -1.46 14.23 -25.25
N GLN A 56 -1.16 15.34 -25.93
CA GLN A 56 -0.03 15.53 -26.85
C GLN A 56 1.38 15.26 -26.27
N ASP A 57 1.53 14.79 -25.00
CA ASP A 57 2.79 14.63 -24.30
C ASP A 57 2.95 13.31 -23.52
N SER A 58 2.11 12.28 -23.72
CA SER A 58 2.27 11.01 -22.99
C SER A 58 2.39 9.83 -23.95
N PRO A 59 3.57 9.18 -24.05
CA PRO A 59 3.67 7.81 -24.58
C PRO A 59 2.79 6.87 -23.77
N ALA A 60 2.33 5.78 -24.38
CA ALA A 60 1.57 4.72 -23.68
C ALA A 60 2.21 4.48 -22.29
N GLN A 61 1.48 4.83 -21.22
CA GLN A 61 2.04 4.78 -19.87
C GLN A 61 2.01 3.34 -19.40
N SER A 62 3.13 2.63 -19.58
CA SER A 62 3.41 1.42 -18.83
C SER A 62 3.98 1.83 -17.47
N PHE A 63 3.40 1.33 -16.38
CA PHE A 63 3.95 1.44 -15.03
C PHE A 63 4.85 0.23 -14.75
N ASP A 64 5.90 0.45 -13.98
CA ASP A 64 6.77 -0.61 -13.50
C ASP A 64 6.16 -1.30 -12.26
N GLY A 65 5.25 -0.61 -11.56
CA GLY A 65 4.53 -1.12 -10.38
C GLY A 65 3.42 -0.19 -9.91
N VAL A 66 2.71 -0.61 -8.88
CA VAL A 66 1.54 0.09 -8.30
C VAL A 66 1.66 0.18 -6.79
N ILE A 67 1.25 1.32 -6.23
CA ILE A 67 0.99 1.47 -4.80
C ILE A 67 -0.48 1.87 -4.61
N ILE A 68 -1.20 1.20 -3.70
CA ILE A 68 -2.58 1.51 -3.32
C ILE A 68 -2.58 2.04 -1.89
N THR A 69 -3.10 3.24 -1.68
CA THR A 69 -3.07 3.91 -0.37
C THR A 69 -4.13 3.39 0.60
N GLY A 70 -4.10 3.91 1.83
CA GLY A 70 -5.19 3.79 2.79
C GLY A 70 -6.45 4.55 2.39
N SER A 71 -7.60 4.19 3.00
CA SER A 71 -8.88 4.86 2.86
C SER A 71 -9.65 4.85 4.17
N GLN A 72 -10.63 5.78 4.30
CA GLN A 72 -11.59 5.81 5.41
C GLN A 72 -12.86 4.97 5.13
N SER A 73 -13.00 4.41 3.90
CA SER A 73 -14.08 3.48 3.57
C SER A 73 -13.70 2.04 3.94
N SER A 74 -14.69 1.17 4.05
CA SER A 74 -14.45 -0.28 4.08
C SER A 74 -14.39 -0.83 2.68
N VAL A 75 -13.57 -1.87 2.46
CA VAL A 75 -13.43 -2.51 1.13
C VAL A 75 -14.71 -3.19 0.66
N TYR A 76 -15.65 -3.44 1.57
CA TYR A 76 -16.97 -4.02 1.33
C TYR A 76 -18.11 -2.97 1.29
N ASP A 77 -17.77 -1.67 1.09
CA ASP A 77 -18.75 -0.60 0.91
C ASP A 77 -19.39 -0.66 -0.48
N ASP A 78 -20.38 -1.54 -0.67
CA ASP A 78 -21.03 -1.81 -1.96
C ASP A 78 -21.69 -0.58 -2.61
N HIS A 79 -21.98 0.47 -1.80
CA HIS A 79 -22.56 1.71 -2.30
C HIS A 79 -21.53 2.68 -2.94
N ARG A 80 -20.26 2.29 -3.00
CA ARG A 80 -19.15 3.06 -3.60
C ARG A 80 -18.69 2.42 -4.92
N PRO A 81 -19.21 2.87 -6.08
CA PRO A 81 -18.90 2.25 -7.38
C PRO A 81 -17.42 2.23 -7.73
N TRP A 82 -16.66 3.24 -7.27
CA TRP A 82 -15.23 3.34 -7.53
C TRP A 82 -14.43 2.16 -6.95
N ILE A 83 -14.89 1.55 -5.84
CA ILE A 83 -14.22 0.38 -5.24
C ILE A 83 -14.29 -0.81 -6.19
N GLN A 84 -15.47 -1.05 -6.80
CA GLN A 84 -15.64 -2.14 -7.76
C GLN A 84 -14.87 -1.89 -9.07
N GLU A 85 -14.78 -0.62 -9.50
CA GLU A 85 -14.01 -0.25 -10.69
C GLU A 85 -12.52 -0.45 -10.44
N LEU A 86 -12.00 0.03 -9.31
CA LEU A 86 -10.62 -0.18 -8.89
C LEU A 86 -10.30 -1.68 -8.73
N SER A 87 -11.20 -2.46 -8.12
CA SER A 87 -10.99 -3.91 -7.94
C SER A 87 -10.78 -4.59 -9.29
N ARG A 88 -11.61 -4.30 -10.30
CA ARG A 88 -11.46 -4.88 -11.65
C ARG A 88 -10.15 -4.46 -12.33
N TRP A 89 -9.73 -3.21 -12.14
CA TRP A 89 -8.46 -2.74 -12.67
C TRP A 89 -7.28 -3.47 -12.00
N VAL A 90 -7.32 -3.60 -10.66
CA VAL A 90 -6.30 -4.31 -9.87
C VAL A 90 -6.24 -5.80 -10.22
N GLU A 91 -7.38 -6.46 -10.43
CA GLU A 91 -7.43 -7.85 -10.93
C GLU A 91 -6.67 -7.99 -12.26
N GLY A 92 -6.87 -7.04 -13.18
CA GLY A 92 -6.11 -7.00 -14.43
C GLY A 92 -4.61 -6.81 -14.21
N ALA A 93 -4.23 -5.89 -13.31
CA ALA A 93 -2.81 -5.64 -12.97
C ALA A 93 -2.13 -6.87 -12.38
N ILE A 94 -2.83 -7.61 -11.50
CA ILE A 94 -2.34 -8.87 -10.94
C ILE A 94 -2.17 -9.93 -12.03
N ALA A 95 -3.16 -10.07 -12.93
CA ALA A 95 -3.11 -11.04 -14.02
C ALA A 95 -1.95 -10.78 -14.99
N ASP A 96 -1.58 -9.52 -15.20
CA ASP A 96 -0.43 -9.12 -16.00
C ASP A 96 0.91 -9.19 -15.25
N GLY A 97 0.89 -9.63 -13.98
CA GLY A 97 2.08 -9.84 -13.17
C GLY A 97 2.73 -8.53 -12.69
N LEU A 98 2.00 -7.41 -12.66
CA LEU A 98 2.52 -6.13 -12.22
C LEU A 98 2.77 -6.15 -10.70
N PRO A 99 3.96 -5.74 -10.22
CA PRO A 99 4.22 -5.62 -8.79
C PRO A 99 3.27 -4.60 -8.13
N ILE A 100 2.63 -4.99 -7.02
CA ILE A 100 1.66 -4.17 -6.31
C ILE A 100 1.99 -4.14 -4.83
N LEU A 101 1.98 -2.95 -4.22
CA LEU A 101 2.01 -2.75 -2.77
C LEU A 101 0.71 -2.11 -2.30
N GLY A 102 -0.05 -2.81 -1.46
CA GLY A 102 -1.23 -2.27 -0.79
C GLY A 102 -0.93 -1.84 0.65
N VAL A 103 -1.29 -0.61 1.00
CA VAL A 103 -1.10 -0.03 2.34
C VAL A 103 -2.46 0.16 3.02
N CYS A 104 -2.63 -0.36 4.22
CA CYS A 104 -3.81 -0.26 5.06
C CYS A 104 -5.09 -0.72 4.33
N TRP A 105 -5.92 0.19 3.84
CA TRP A 105 -7.08 -0.15 3.02
C TRP A 105 -6.67 -0.91 1.75
N GLY A 106 -5.56 -0.53 1.13
CA GLY A 106 -4.98 -1.26 -0.01
C GLY A 106 -4.63 -2.71 0.33
N HIS A 107 -4.11 -2.97 1.53
CA HIS A 107 -3.88 -4.33 2.03
C HIS A 107 -5.19 -5.13 2.12
N GLN A 108 -6.24 -4.51 2.65
CA GLN A 108 -7.55 -5.15 2.78
C GLN A 108 -8.20 -5.39 1.42
N LEU A 109 -8.09 -4.43 0.49
CA LEU A 109 -8.57 -4.58 -0.89
C LEU A 109 -7.91 -5.76 -1.59
N LEU A 110 -6.57 -5.85 -1.51
CA LEU A 110 -5.81 -6.95 -2.09
C LEU A 110 -6.17 -8.29 -1.47
N ALA A 111 -6.39 -8.33 -0.14
CA ALA A 111 -6.85 -9.54 0.52
C ALA A 111 -8.19 -10.01 -0.05
N GLN A 112 -9.16 -9.11 -0.23
CA GLN A 112 -10.48 -9.45 -0.76
C GLN A 112 -10.42 -9.89 -2.24
N ILE A 113 -9.69 -9.17 -3.08
CA ILE A 113 -9.50 -9.51 -4.51
C ILE A 113 -8.87 -10.90 -4.66
N LEU A 114 -7.92 -11.24 -3.82
CA LEU A 114 -7.20 -12.51 -3.85
C LEU A 114 -7.95 -13.67 -3.18
N GLY A 115 -9.18 -13.45 -2.70
CA GLY A 115 -10.07 -14.47 -2.14
C GLY A 115 -9.96 -14.65 -0.62
N GLY A 116 -9.35 -13.71 0.09
CA GLY A 116 -9.41 -13.60 1.55
C GLY A 116 -10.70 -12.96 2.05
N THR A 117 -10.81 -12.78 3.37
CA THR A 117 -11.99 -12.18 4.01
C THR A 117 -11.56 -11.02 4.91
N VAL A 118 -12.21 -9.86 4.74
CA VAL A 118 -12.03 -8.67 5.56
C VAL A 118 -13.28 -8.42 6.39
N ARG A 119 -13.13 -8.10 7.68
CA ARG A 119 -14.24 -7.77 8.59
C ARG A 119 -13.86 -6.68 9.57
N GLY A 120 -14.86 -5.90 10.00
CA GLY A 120 -14.74 -4.96 11.10
C GLY A 120 -14.39 -5.66 12.42
N GLY A 121 -13.55 -5.02 13.21
CA GLY A 121 -13.08 -5.52 14.52
C GLY A 121 -12.77 -4.39 15.48
N SER A 122 -11.87 -4.65 16.43
CA SER A 122 -11.37 -3.64 17.36
C SER A 122 -10.50 -2.62 16.63
N TYR A 123 -10.61 -1.36 17.03
CA TYR A 123 -9.77 -0.30 16.46
C TYR A 123 -8.33 -0.43 16.97
N GLU A 124 -7.37 -0.50 16.05
CA GLU A 124 -5.94 -0.38 16.32
C GLU A 124 -5.50 1.04 15.94
N LEU A 125 -4.94 1.78 16.89
CA LEU A 125 -4.57 3.19 16.71
C LEU A 125 -3.33 3.54 17.51
N GLY A 126 -2.34 4.10 16.84
CA GLY A 126 -1.08 4.55 17.44
C GLY A 126 0.13 3.78 16.95
N TYR A 127 1.26 3.97 17.61
CA TYR A 127 2.48 3.21 17.33
C TYR A 127 2.41 1.83 18.00
N VAL A 128 2.63 0.79 17.22
CA VAL A 128 2.53 -0.62 17.63
C VAL A 128 3.73 -1.41 17.14
N GLU A 129 4.05 -2.50 17.84
CA GLU A 129 5.04 -3.47 17.39
C GLU A 129 4.41 -4.53 16.49
N VAL A 130 5.17 -4.94 15.48
CA VAL A 130 4.81 -5.99 14.52
C VAL A 130 5.94 -7.00 14.46
N ASN A 131 5.60 -8.30 14.51
CA ASN A 131 6.56 -9.39 14.42
C ASN A 131 6.65 -9.90 12.98
N GLN A 132 7.85 -10.22 12.53
CA GLN A 132 8.06 -10.90 11.27
C GLN A 132 7.70 -12.38 11.42
N GLU A 133 6.84 -12.89 10.55
CA GLU A 133 6.41 -14.30 10.53
C GLU A 133 7.18 -15.12 9.49
N ALA A 134 7.86 -14.42 8.59
CA ALA A 134 8.62 -15.03 7.52
C ALA A 134 9.79 -14.14 7.10
N ASP A 135 10.93 -14.75 6.81
CA ASP A 135 12.05 -14.09 6.14
C ASP A 135 11.65 -13.75 4.69
N ASP A 136 11.64 -12.45 4.38
CA ASP A 136 11.28 -11.95 3.05
C ASP A 136 12.08 -10.66 2.76
N PRO A 137 12.53 -10.44 1.50
CA PRO A 137 13.26 -9.24 1.12
C PRO A 137 12.59 -7.93 1.47
N ILE A 138 11.26 -7.90 1.61
CA ILE A 138 10.51 -6.70 2.01
C ILE A 138 10.93 -6.17 3.40
N TRP A 139 11.52 -7.02 4.23
CA TRP A 139 11.98 -6.69 5.58
C TRP A 139 13.48 -6.38 5.68
N ASN A 140 14.22 -6.37 4.56
CA ASN A 140 15.64 -6.06 4.59
C ASN A 140 15.90 -4.72 5.30
N GLY A 141 16.80 -4.74 6.28
CA GLY A 141 17.13 -3.56 7.09
C GLY A 141 16.20 -3.29 8.27
N LEU A 142 15.09 -4.02 8.43
CA LEU A 142 14.19 -3.90 9.58
C LEU A 142 14.57 -4.89 10.70
N SER A 143 14.41 -4.44 11.95
CA SER A 143 14.52 -5.31 13.14
C SER A 143 13.31 -6.25 13.25
N ASP A 144 13.38 -7.24 14.10
CA ASP A 144 12.27 -8.09 14.51
C ASP A 144 12.19 -8.13 16.05
N PRO A 145 11.12 -7.61 16.67
CA PRO A 145 10.02 -6.87 16.07
C PRO A 145 10.44 -5.48 15.56
N PHE A 146 9.56 -4.83 14.78
CA PHE A 146 9.69 -3.45 14.34
C PHE A 146 8.45 -2.62 14.69
N THR A 147 8.66 -1.31 14.90
CA THR A 147 7.59 -0.37 15.27
C THR A 147 7.00 0.27 14.00
N VAL A 148 5.67 0.43 13.98
CA VAL A 148 4.92 1.05 12.89
C VAL A 148 3.78 1.89 13.44
N PHE A 149 3.21 2.80 12.62
CA PHE A 149 1.95 3.45 12.95
C PHE A 149 0.78 2.68 12.34
N ALA A 150 -0.24 2.38 13.15
CA ALA A 150 -1.48 1.72 12.74
C ALA A 150 -2.68 2.63 12.96
N THR A 151 -3.65 2.58 12.04
CA THR A 151 -4.96 3.24 12.19
C THR A 151 -6.01 2.53 11.35
N HIS A 152 -6.64 1.49 11.92
CA HIS A 152 -7.66 0.72 11.23
C HIS A 152 -8.60 0.02 12.21
N SER A 153 -9.81 -0.31 11.74
CA SER A 153 -10.79 -1.15 12.45
C SER A 153 -11.19 -2.38 11.65
N ASP A 154 -10.90 -2.40 10.37
CA ASP A 154 -11.10 -3.58 9.52
C ASP A 154 -9.83 -4.43 9.50
N HIS A 155 -10.01 -5.75 9.51
CA HIS A 155 -8.92 -6.72 9.61
C HIS A 155 -9.10 -7.83 8.57
N VAL A 156 -7.99 -8.32 8.04
CA VAL A 156 -7.98 -9.58 7.29
C VAL A 156 -8.13 -10.71 8.29
N VAL A 157 -9.31 -11.35 8.29
CA VAL A 157 -9.66 -12.44 9.21
C VAL A 157 -9.42 -13.81 8.60
N GLU A 158 -9.41 -13.91 7.27
CA GLU A 158 -9.01 -15.09 6.51
C GLU A 158 -8.01 -14.65 5.43
N MET A 159 -6.84 -15.25 5.46
CA MET A 159 -5.80 -15.00 4.47
C MET A 159 -6.25 -15.41 3.06
N PRO A 160 -5.83 -14.70 2.01
CA PRO A 160 -6.01 -15.20 0.65
C PRO A 160 -5.39 -16.58 0.47
N PRO A 161 -6.01 -17.48 -0.32
CA PRO A 161 -5.38 -18.74 -0.69
C PRO A 161 -4.00 -18.55 -1.31
N ASP A 162 -3.05 -19.41 -0.95
CA ASP A 162 -1.66 -19.39 -1.42
C ASP A 162 -0.86 -18.13 -1.02
N ALA A 163 -1.42 -17.24 -0.21
CA ALA A 163 -0.68 -16.11 0.33
C ALA A 163 0.21 -16.54 1.52
N ARG A 164 1.42 -16.02 1.56
CA ARG A 164 2.36 -16.19 2.66
C ARG A 164 2.14 -15.09 3.69
N LEU A 165 1.92 -15.45 4.94
CA LEU A 165 1.94 -14.50 6.06
C LEU A 165 3.37 -13.99 6.22
N LEU A 166 3.53 -12.66 6.21
CA LEU A 166 4.84 -12.03 6.36
C LEU A 166 5.02 -11.37 7.72
N ALA A 167 3.94 -10.79 8.28
CA ALA A 167 4.00 -10.16 9.58
C ALA A 167 2.65 -10.22 10.30
N SER A 168 2.69 -10.25 11.64
CA SER A 168 1.52 -10.23 12.50
C SER A 168 1.76 -9.47 13.81
N ASN A 169 0.68 -9.17 14.51
CA ASN A 169 0.70 -8.73 15.90
C ASN A 169 -0.51 -9.28 16.67
N THR A 170 -0.79 -8.76 17.86
CA THR A 170 -1.91 -9.24 18.70
C THR A 170 -3.29 -8.97 18.09
N THR A 171 -3.41 -8.09 17.09
CA THR A 171 -4.68 -7.78 16.42
C THR A 171 -4.91 -8.62 15.16
N GLY A 172 -3.87 -9.29 14.63
CA GLY A 172 -3.96 -10.21 13.50
C GLY A 172 -2.91 -10.01 12.42
N VAL A 173 -3.31 -10.25 11.18
CA VAL A 173 -2.45 -10.15 9.98
C VAL A 173 -2.03 -8.70 9.76
N GLN A 174 -0.72 -8.46 9.75
CA GLN A 174 -0.13 -7.14 9.50
C GLN A 174 0.55 -7.03 8.13
N ALA A 175 0.96 -8.15 7.55
CA ALA A 175 1.42 -8.18 6.17
C ALA A 175 1.31 -9.58 5.56
N PHE A 176 1.08 -9.61 4.26
CA PHE A 176 1.14 -10.84 3.48
C PHE A 176 1.73 -10.58 2.09
N ARG A 177 2.15 -11.66 1.45
CA ARG A 177 2.59 -11.68 0.05
C ARG A 177 1.91 -12.80 -0.71
N ARG A 178 1.54 -12.51 -1.96
CA ARG A 178 1.20 -13.54 -2.94
C ARG A 178 1.81 -13.16 -4.30
N GLU A 179 2.77 -13.95 -4.77
CA GLU A 179 3.49 -13.68 -6.01
C GLU A 179 4.13 -12.29 -6.03
N GLN A 180 3.68 -11.38 -6.92
CA GLN A 180 4.16 -10.01 -7.06
C GLN A 180 3.40 -9.00 -6.18
N VAL A 181 2.41 -9.48 -5.40
CA VAL A 181 1.57 -8.64 -4.55
C VAL A 181 2.08 -8.65 -3.13
N TYR A 182 2.45 -7.49 -2.62
CA TYR A 182 2.73 -7.20 -1.22
C TYR A 182 1.61 -6.39 -0.60
N ALA A 183 1.31 -6.65 0.64
CA ALA A 183 0.26 -5.94 1.36
C ALA A 183 0.65 -5.74 2.82
N VAL A 184 0.59 -4.50 3.33
CA VAL A 184 0.91 -4.13 4.70
C VAL A 184 -0.26 -3.37 5.33
N GLN A 185 -0.66 -3.73 6.56
CA GLN A 185 -1.81 -3.13 7.25
C GLN A 185 -1.48 -1.79 7.91
N PHE A 186 -0.24 -1.56 8.24
CA PHE A 186 0.27 -0.36 8.87
C PHE A 186 0.62 0.72 7.84
N HIS A 187 0.98 1.92 8.33
CA HIS A 187 1.33 3.09 7.53
C HIS A 187 2.84 3.41 7.65
N PRO A 188 3.69 2.87 6.77
CA PRO A 188 5.12 3.21 6.80
C PRO A 188 5.38 4.67 6.35
N GLU A 189 4.43 5.29 5.65
CA GLU A 189 4.53 6.65 5.13
C GLU A 189 4.20 7.75 6.16
N TYR A 190 3.72 7.42 7.37
CA TYR A 190 3.27 8.45 8.32
C TYR A 190 4.43 9.05 9.10
N ASP A 191 4.53 10.39 9.07
CA ASP A 191 5.30 11.19 10.01
C ASP A 191 4.50 11.48 11.28
N LEU A 192 5.16 12.00 12.33
CA LEU A 192 4.50 12.34 13.59
C LEU A 192 3.33 13.31 13.37
N GLN A 193 3.49 14.31 12.51
CA GLN A 193 2.42 15.29 12.22
C GLN A 193 1.17 14.59 11.66
N THR A 194 1.36 13.66 10.73
CA THR A 194 0.25 12.88 10.15
C THR A 194 -0.36 11.95 11.19
N ALA A 195 0.46 11.28 12.00
CA ALA A 195 0.02 10.38 13.06
C ALA A 195 -0.88 11.10 14.08
N GLU A 196 -0.43 12.25 14.62
CA GLU A 196 -1.19 13.06 15.56
C GLU A 196 -2.48 13.59 14.92
N ALA A 197 -2.42 14.15 13.71
CA ALA A 197 -3.59 14.63 12.99
C ALA A 197 -4.62 13.51 12.77
N MET A 198 -4.13 12.31 12.44
CA MET A 198 -4.98 11.14 12.24
C MET A 198 -5.65 10.69 13.56
N ILE A 199 -4.92 10.65 14.68
CA ILE A 199 -5.49 10.33 15.99
C ILE A 199 -6.59 11.32 16.34
N HIS A 200 -6.33 12.62 16.22
CA HIS A 200 -7.31 13.67 16.53
C HIS A 200 -8.55 13.67 15.62
N SER A 201 -8.46 13.10 14.43
CA SER A 201 -9.57 13.02 13.48
C SER A 201 -10.58 11.90 13.80
N LYS A 202 -10.27 10.99 14.74
CA LYS A 202 -11.10 9.81 15.01
C LYS A 202 -12.23 10.12 15.98
N ASP A 203 -13.42 9.62 15.65
CA ASP A 203 -14.59 9.65 16.54
C ASP A 203 -14.51 8.49 17.55
N LEU A 204 -13.61 8.64 18.52
CA LEU A 204 -13.37 7.68 19.59
C LEU A 204 -13.46 8.38 20.94
N SER A 205 -13.58 7.61 22.03
CA SER A 205 -13.59 8.19 23.38
C SER A 205 -12.27 8.88 23.69
N ASP A 206 -12.31 9.97 24.49
CA ASP A 206 -11.11 10.70 24.94
C ASP A 206 -10.05 9.77 25.52
N ARG A 207 -10.47 8.73 26.25
CA ARG A 207 -9.56 7.72 26.80
C ARG A 207 -8.86 6.89 25.71
N ALA A 208 -9.54 6.60 24.60
CA ALA A 208 -8.96 5.86 23.49
C ALA A 208 -7.97 6.74 22.71
N LEU A 209 -8.35 8.00 22.46
CA LEU A 209 -7.48 8.98 21.81
C LEU A 209 -6.22 9.25 22.64
N GLN A 210 -6.37 9.43 23.96
CA GLN A 210 -5.24 9.66 24.85
C GLN A 210 -4.27 8.47 24.85
N ARG A 211 -4.77 7.23 24.89
CA ARG A 211 -3.89 6.04 24.79
C ARG A 211 -3.13 5.99 23.48
N ALA A 212 -3.74 6.40 22.38
CA ALA A 212 -3.05 6.48 21.09
C ALA A 212 -1.98 7.57 21.09
N LEU A 213 -2.29 8.76 21.63
CA LEU A 213 -1.33 9.86 21.78
C LEU A 213 -0.17 9.49 22.72
N ASP A 214 -0.41 8.72 23.77
CA ASP A 214 0.63 8.24 24.68
C ASP A 214 1.65 7.33 23.98
N THR A 215 1.31 6.76 22.80
CA THR A 215 2.27 6.02 21.96
C THR A 215 3.14 6.92 21.09
N CYS A 216 2.80 8.21 20.92
CA CYS A 216 3.56 9.18 20.12
C CYS A 216 4.80 9.67 20.88
N THR A 217 5.62 8.75 21.37
CA THR A 217 6.89 9.06 22.03
C THR A 217 7.99 9.26 20.99
N GLU A 218 9.02 10.06 21.32
CA GLU A 218 10.18 10.26 20.46
C GLU A 218 10.81 8.92 20.04
N ALA A 219 10.93 7.98 20.98
CA ALA A 219 11.49 6.65 20.71
C ALA A 219 10.66 5.84 19.71
N ASN A 220 9.32 5.85 19.84
CA ASN A 220 8.45 5.12 18.90
C ASN A 220 8.43 5.78 17.53
N VAL A 221 8.45 7.10 17.47
CA VAL A 221 8.53 7.86 16.21
C VAL A 221 9.83 7.56 15.47
N GLU A 222 10.96 7.59 16.19
CA GLU A 222 12.28 7.25 15.62
C GLU A 222 12.32 5.79 15.15
N ALA A 223 11.83 4.85 15.97
CA ALA A 223 11.79 3.43 15.62
C ALA A 223 10.90 3.16 14.39
N ALA A 224 9.76 3.85 14.26
CA ALA A 224 8.85 3.68 13.14
C ALA A 224 9.41 4.24 11.82
N GLN A 225 10.35 5.18 11.85
CA GLN A 225 11.02 5.68 10.64
C GLN A 225 11.72 4.55 9.86
N ALA A 226 12.22 3.52 10.55
CA ALA A 226 12.81 2.36 9.88
C ALA A 226 11.82 1.65 8.94
N ALA A 227 10.52 1.69 9.24
CA ALA A 227 9.51 1.02 8.41
C ALA A 227 9.37 1.62 7.00
N THR A 228 9.85 2.85 6.75
CA THR A 228 9.91 3.43 5.41
C THR A 228 10.78 2.61 4.46
N GLN A 229 11.74 1.83 5.01
CA GLN A 229 12.55 0.88 4.25
C GLN A 229 11.71 -0.14 3.44
N THR A 230 10.46 -0.38 3.87
CA THR A 230 9.50 -1.21 3.11
C THR A 230 9.30 -0.68 1.68
N PHE A 231 9.32 0.63 1.47
CA PHE A 231 9.19 1.21 0.13
C PHE A 231 10.43 0.96 -0.72
N ASP A 232 11.63 1.17 -0.18
CA ASP A 232 12.87 0.90 -0.91
C ASP A 232 12.97 -0.57 -1.29
N ASN A 233 12.63 -1.48 -0.36
CA ASN A 233 12.62 -2.92 -0.60
C ASN A 233 11.58 -3.31 -1.66
N PHE A 234 10.41 -2.65 -1.67
CA PHE A 234 9.42 -2.83 -2.73
C PHE A 234 9.95 -2.34 -4.09
N LEU A 235 10.63 -1.19 -4.15
CA LEU A 235 11.24 -0.68 -5.37
C LEU A 235 12.33 -1.63 -5.90
N GLU A 236 13.13 -2.24 -5.03
CA GLU A 236 14.08 -3.29 -5.41
C GLU A 236 13.37 -4.50 -6.03
N HIS A 237 12.23 -4.91 -5.45
CA HIS A 237 11.41 -5.99 -6.01
C HIS A 237 10.86 -5.63 -7.40
N VAL A 238 10.33 -4.41 -7.58
CA VAL A 238 9.87 -3.90 -8.89
C VAL A 238 11.01 -3.94 -9.92
N ALA A 239 12.19 -3.48 -9.55
CA ALA A 239 13.36 -3.50 -10.44
C ALA A 239 13.77 -4.92 -10.86
N ALA A 240 13.72 -5.88 -9.93
CA ALA A 240 14.02 -7.29 -10.20
C ALA A 240 13.00 -7.92 -11.16
N THR A 241 11.71 -7.62 -10.96
CA THR A 241 10.63 -8.15 -11.82
C THR A 241 10.73 -7.64 -13.26
N ALA A 242 11.07 -6.35 -13.43
CA ALA A 242 11.28 -5.78 -14.77
C ALA A 242 12.44 -6.41 -15.54
N TYR A 243 13.47 -6.91 -14.82
CA TYR A 243 14.62 -7.57 -15.43
C TYR A 243 14.31 -9.02 -15.87
N ASP A 244 13.41 -9.71 -15.16
CA ASP A 244 13.03 -11.11 -15.44
C ASP A 244 11.95 -11.24 -16.52
N ALA A 245 11.37 -10.14 -16.99
CA ALA A 245 10.41 -10.17 -18.08
C ALA A 245 11.10 -10.68 -19.36
N PRO A 246 10.61 -11.77 -20.01
CA PRO A 246 11.28 -12.34 -21.17
C PRO A 246 11.34 -11.30 -22.29
N SER A 247 12.54 -11.07 -22.83
CA SER A 247 12.83 -10.23 -24.00
C SER A 247 12.15 -10.78 -25.29
N SER A 248 10.84 -10.91 -25.31
CA SER A 248 10.07 -11.51 -26.39
C SER A 248 9.48 -10.53 -27.42
N ALA A 249 9.95 -9.27 -27.44
CA ALA A 249 9.42 -8.27 -28.38
C ALA A 249 10.49 -7.59 -29.27
N MET A 250 11.59 -8.28 -29.59
CA MET A 250 12.57 -7.70 -30.54
C MET A 250 12.94 -8.66 -31.66
N ASN A 251 11.96 -9.34 -32.28
CA ASN A 251 12.13 -9.99 -33.61
C ASN A 251 10.74 -10.30 -34.19
N ALA A 252 10.12 -9.33 -34.81
CA ALA A 252 9.11 -9.53 -35.87
C ALA A 252 9.12 -8.31 -36.81
#